data_3ffa3b1afccda3751e3d36668a8dcf82
#
_entry.id   3ffa3b1afccda3751e3d36668a8dcf82
#
_cell.length_a   1.000
_cell.length_b   1.000
_cell.length_c   1.000
_cell.angle_alpha   90.00
_cell.angle_beta   90.00
_cell.angle_gamma   90.00
#
_symmetry.space_group_name_H-M   'P 1'
#
loop_
_entity.id
_entity.type
_entity.pdbx_description
1 polymer ?
#
loop_
_entity_poly.entity_id
_entity_poly.type
_entity_poly.pdbx_seq_one_letter_code
_entity_poly.pdbx_strand_id
1 'polypeptide(L)'
;MPNACVTCAVHVTPKSGKDQVVGVSCADDGTCEVRLRVTAPPDNGKANKAVCKLMAGALGISKGSVSIKRGKTSHHKMLELDISQAIYDAWYEALPRV
;
A
#
# COMPACT_ATOMS: atom_id res chain seq x y z
N MET A 1 21.67 -8.11 -10.72
CA MET A 1 21.45 -7.32 -10.24
C MET A 1 20.50 -7.24 -9.35
N PRO A 2 20.57 -6.54 -8.73
CA PRO A 2 19.73 -6.53 -7.63
C PRO A 2 18.32 -6.37 -8.01
N ASN A 3 17.51 -6.98 -7.26
CA ASN A 3 16.11 -6.82 -7.39
C ASN A 3 15.74 -5.43 -7.01
N ALA A 4 14.87 -4.84 -7.75
CA ALA A 4 14.29 -3.57 -7.39
C ALA A 4 13.22 -3.84 -6.34
N CYS A 5 13.54 -3.59 -5.08
CA CYS A 5 12.59 -3.70 -3.98
C CYS A 5 12.39 -2.32 -3.36
N VAL A 6 11.12 -1.93 -3.26
CA VAL A 6 10.74 -0.65 -2.65
C VAL A 6 9.86 -0.95 -1.44
N THR A 7 10.05 -0.22 -0.37
CA THR A 7 9.15 -0.31 0.78
C THR A 7 8.17 0.86 0.74
N CYS A 8 6.92 0.57 1.11
CA CYS A 8 5.85 1.55 1.08
C CYS A 8 5.04 1.48 2.38
N ALA A 9 5.00 2.57 3.11
CA ALA A 9 4.18 2.66 4.31
C ALA A 9 2.75 2.97 3.91
N VAL A 10 1.79 2.19 4.41
CA VAL A 10 0.38 2.38 4.10
C VAL A 10 -0.46 2.41 5.38
N HIS A 11 -1.56 3.14 5.34
CA HIS A 11 -2.57 3.14 6.39
C HIS A 11 -3.86 2.60 5.77
N VAL A 12 -4.36 1.50 6.30
CA VAL A 12 -5.49 0.76 5.74
C VAL A 12 -6.74 0.99 6.57
N THR A 13 -7.83 1.38 5.90
CA THR A 13 -9.14 1.49 6.53
C THR A 13 -10.02 0.35 6.01
N PRO A 14 -10.31 -0.67 6.84
CA PRO A 14 -11.16 -1.78 6.43
C PRO A 14 -12.64 -1.41 6.47
N LYS A 15 -13.49 -2.31 5.99
CA LYS A 15 -14.96 -2.15 5.99
C LYS A 15 -15.40 -0.88 5.29
N SER A 16 -14.68 -0.47 4.26
CA SER A 16 -15.02 0.69 3.45
C SER A 16 -16.01 0.31 2.34
N GLY A 17 -16.58 1.30 1.70
CA GLY A 17 -17.54 1.08 0.64
C GLY A 17 -16.94 0.57 -0.66
N LYS A 18 -15.62 0.72 -0.83
CA LYS A 18 -14.91 0.22 -2.01
C LYS A 18 -13.42 0.11 -1.72
N ASP A 19 -12.75 -0.67 -2.56
CA ASP A 19 -11.29 -0.75 -2.54
C ASP A 19 -10.74 0.44 -3.31
N GLN A 20 -9.85 1.21 -2.67
CA GLN A 20 -9.38 2.46 -3.26
C GLN A 20 -8.03 2.87 -2.68
N VAL A 21 -7.14 3.35 -3.55
CA VAL A 21 -5.95 4.10 -3.12
C VAL A 21 -6.39 5.55 -3.03
N VAL A 22 -6.45 6.08 -1.81
CA VAL A 22 -6.98 7.42 -1.57
C VAL A 22 -5.98 8.50 -1.91
N GLY A 23 -4.75 8.34 -1.43
CA GLY A 23 -3.71 9.34 -1.64
C GLY A 23 -2.64 9.23 -0.57
N VAL A 24 -1.85 10.28 -0.41
CA VAL A 24 -0.75 10.32 0.55
C VAL A 24 -1.10 11.28 1.69
N SER A 25 -0.93 10.82 2.92
CA SER A 25 -1.13 11.63 4.11
C SER A 25 0.19 11.71 4.87
N CYS A 26 0.59 12.92 5.24
CA CYS A 26 1.84 13.13 5.97
C CYS A 26 1.54 13.72 7.35
N ALA A 27 2.23 13.22 8.37
CA ALA A 27 2.13 13.73 9.72
C ALA A 27 3.07 14.94 9.90
N ASP A 28 2.90 15.65 11.00
CA ASP A 28 3.69 16.84 11.30
C ASP A 28 5.18 16.54 11.42
N ASP A 29 5.53 15.31 11.80
CA ASP A 29 6.93 14.90 11.94
C ASP A 29 7.58 14.53 10.59
N GLY A 30 6.85 14.64 9.48
CA GLY A 30 7.35 14.32 8.15
C GLY A 30 7.10 12.89 7.71
N THR A 31 6.53 12.04 8.57
CA THR A 31 6.20 10.66 8.21
C THR A 31 5.00 10.63 7.26
N CYS A 32 5.15 10.00 6.12
CA CYS A 32 4.07 9.93 5.13
C CYS A 32 3.64 8.49 4.89
N GLU A 33 2.35 8.30 4.66
CA GLU A 33 1.76 7.00 4.38
C GLU A 33 0.79 7.11 3.21
N VAL A 34 0.72 6.05 2.41
CA VAL A 34 -0.32 5.95 1.39
C VAL A 34 -1.58 5.45 2.07
N ARG A 35 -2.68 6.19 1.92
CA ARG A 35 -3.95 5.79 2.50
C ARG A 35 -4.71 4.89 1.57
N LEU A 36 -5.13 3.73 2.10
CA LEU A 36 -5.88 2.73 1.35
C LEU A 36 -7.21 2.47 2.05
N ARG A 37 -8.25 2.20 1.26
CA ARG A 37 -9.52 1.72 1.76
C ARG A 37 -9.78 0.35 1.15
N VAL A 38 -10.26 -0.59 1.96
CA VAL A 38 -10.61 -1.92 1.47
C VAL A 38 -11.99 -2.31 2.01
N THR A 39 -12.73 -3.05 1.22
CA THR A 39 -14.06 -3.53 1.61
C THR A 39 -13.96 -4.69 2.60
N ALA A 40 -12.82 -5.38 2.63
CA ALA A 40 -12.61 -6.53 3.51
C ALA A 40 -12.84 -6.18 4.97
N PRO A 41 -13.34 -7.11 5.78
CA PRO A 41 -13.48 -6.87 7.22
C PRO A 41 -12.11 -6.78 7.89
N PRO A 42 -12.03 -6.30 9.15
CA PRO A 42 -10.76 -6.20 9.85
C PRO A 42 -10.21 -7.56 10.30
N ASP A 43 -10.38 -8.55 9.48
CA ASP A 43 -9.75 -9.86 9.60
C ASP A 43 -8.40 -9.73 8.93
N ASN A 44 -7.32 -9.89 9.68
CA ASN A 44 -5.98 -9.63 9.16
C ASN A 44 -5.64 -10.40 7.90
N GLY A 45 -6.05 -11.66 7.80
CA GLY A 45 -5.82 -12.45 6.60
C GLY A 45 -6.52 -11.87 5.38
N LYS A 46 -7.80 -11.50 5.54
CA LYS A 46 -8.59 -10.96 4.44
C LYS A 46 -8.16 -9.54 4.08
N ALA A 47 -7.92 -8.71 5.09
CA ALA A 47 -7.47 -7.33 4.86
C ALA A 47 -6.10 -7.32 4.18
N ASN A 48 -5.18 -8.18 4.60
CA ASN A 48 -3.85 -8.26 4.00
C ASN A 48 -3.91 -8.67 2.53
N LYS A 49 -4.78 -9.64 2.20
CA LYS A 49 -4.98 -10.05 0.81
C LYS A 49 -5.55 -8.91 -0.02
N ALA A 50 -6.53 -8.19 0.54
CA ALA A 50 -7.15 -7.06 -0.15
C ALA A 50 -6.14 -5.94 -0.41
N VAL A 51 -5.26 -5.66 0.54
CA VAL A 51 -4.20 -4.66 0.38
C VAL A 51 -3.24 -5.05 -0.74
N CYS A 52 -2.78 -6.30 -0.75
CA CYS A 52 -1.87 -6.77 -1.79
C CYS A 52 -2.52 -6.70 -3.17
N LYS A 53 -3.78 -7.10 -3.28
CA LYS A 53 -4.51 -7.06 -4.54
C LYS A 53 -4.70 -5.61 -5.03
N LEU A 54 -5.08 -4.72 -4.13
CA LEU A 54 -5.30 -3.31 -4.46
C LEU A 54 -4.02 -2.65 -4.94
N MET A 55 -2.93 -2.85 -4.22
CA MET A 55 -1.64 -2.25 -4.59
C MET A 55 -1.10 -2.82 -5.89
N ALA A 56 -1.22 -4.13 -6.10
CA ALA A 56 -0.78 -4.75 -7.35
C ALA A 56 -1.54 -4.17 -8.54
N GLY A 57 -2.85 -4.02 -8.41
CA GLY A 57 -3.67 -3.42 -9.45
C GLY A 57 -3.31 -1.97 -9.71
N ALA A 58 -3.08 -1.19 -8.65
CA ALA A 58 -2.75 0.22 -8.77
C ALA A 58 -1.37 0.44 -9.44
N LEU A 59 -0.43 -0.46 -9.16
CA LEU A 59 0.94 -0.35 -9.68
C LEU A 59 1.12 -1.10 -11.01
N GLY A 60 0.14 -1.90 -11.41
CA GLY A 60 0.24 -2.68 -12.64
C GLY A 60 1.23 -3.83 -12.55
N ILE A 61 1.38 -4.42 -11.37
CA ILE A 61 2.29 -5.56 -11.13
C ILE A 61 1.50 -6.76 -10.64
N SER A 62 2.15 -7.91 -10.58
CA SER A 62 1.47 -9.12 -10.11
C SER A 62 1.25 -9.07 -8.60
N LYS A 63 0.22 -9.77 -8.13
CA LYS A 63 -0.09 -9.82 -6.72
C LYS A 63 1.05 -10.46 -5.91
N GLY A 64 1.79 -11.38 -6.50
CA GLY A 64 2.96 -11.99 -5.86
C GLY A 64 4.13 -11.03 -5.69
N SER A 65 4.10 -9.88 -6.36
CA SER A 65 5.14 -8.85 -6.22
C SER A 65 4.90 -7.92 -5.04
N VAL A 66 3.78 -8.07 -4.34
CA VAL A 66 3.45 -7.25 -3.17
C VAL A 66 3.41 -8.15 -1.94
N SER A 67 4.16 -7.79 -0.92
CA SER A 67 4.15 -8.54 0.35
C SER A 67 4.09 -7.58 1.53
N ILE A 68 3.63 -8.06 2.66
CA ILE A 68 3.55 -7.26 3.88
C ILE A 68 4.77 -7.57 4.73
N LYS A 69 5.63 -6.58 4.85
CA LYS A 69 6.89 -6.73 5.59
C LYS A 69 6.67 -6.57 7.10
N ARG A 70 5.81 -5.64 7.49
CA ARG A 70 5.50 -5.36 8.90
C ARG A 70 4.04 -4.96 9.02
N GLY A 71 3.49 -5.11 10.23
CA GLY A 71 2.15 -4.62 10.54
C GLY A 71 1.04 -5.52 10.06
N LYS A 72 1.27 -6.83 9.99
CA LYS A 72 0.24 -7.79 9.55
C LYS A 72 -1.04 -7.70 10.38
N THR A 73 -0.94 -7.31 11.64
CA THR A 73 -2.07 -7.19 12.54
C THR A 73 -2.43 -5.73 12.87
N SER A 74 -1.87 -4.80 12.12
CA SER A 74 -2.07 -3.36 12.34
C SER A 74 -2.73 -2.72 11.13
N HIS A 75 -3.38 -1.57 11.33
CA HIS A 75 -3.86 -0.75 10.22
C HIS A 75 -2.71 0.01 9.55
N HIS A 76 -1.58 0.17 10.22
CA HIS A 76 -0.37 0.74 9.65
C HIS A 76 0.54 -0.40 9.24
N LYS A 77 0.77 -0.52 7.93
CA LYS A 77 1.54 -1.64 7.37
C LYS A 77 2.70 -1.13 6.56
N MET A 78 3.78 -1.92 6.54
CA MET A 78 4.91 -1.66 5.65
C MET A 78 4.90 -2.73 4.59
N LEU A 79 4.76 -2.32 3.34
CA LEU A 79 4.74 -3.23 2.20
C LEU A 79 6.10 -3.29 1.55
N GLU A 80 6.42 -4.45 1.00
CA GLU A 80 7.59 -4.62 0.14
C GLU A 80 7.07 -4.87 -1.27
N LEU A 81 7.56 -4.07 -2.21
CA LEU A 81 7.10 -4.08 -3.60
C LEU A 81 8.26 -4.46 -4.51
N ASP A 82 8.04 -5.45 -5.35
CA ASP A 82 9.02 -5.87 -6.35
C ASP A 82 8.82 -5.00 -7.60
N ILE A 83 9.37 -3.79 -7.56
CA ILE A 83 9.15 -2.78 -8.58
C ILE A 83 10.36 -1.84 -8.60
N SER A 84 10.65 -1.23 -9.74
CA SER A 84 11.75 -0.28 -9.81
C SER A 84 11.42 0.99 -9.04
N GLN A 85 12.45 1.61 -8.46
CA GLN A 85 12.29 2.84 -7.70
C GLN A 85 11.70 3.95 -8.59
N ALA A 86 12.14 4.05 -9.83
CA ALA A 86 11.67 5.08 -10.74
C ALA A 86 10.17 4.96 -11.04
N ILE A 87 9.69 3.74 -11.24
CA ILE A 87 8.26 3.51 -11.50
C ILE A 87 7.45 3.83 -10.25
N TYR A 88 7.94 3.39 -9.08
CA TYR A 88 7.28 3.66 -7.81
C TYR A 88 7.21 5.16 -7.55
N ASP A 89 8.31 5.88 -7.73
CA ASP A 89 8.36 7.32 -7.48
C ASP A 89 7.38 8.08 -8.37
N ALA A 90 7.29 7.72 -9.65
CA ALA A 90 6.36 8.36 -10.57
C ALA A 90 4.91 8.12 -10.12
N TRP A 91 4.59 6.89 -9.71
CA TRP A 91 3.25 6.56 -9.22
C TRP A 91 2.94 7.33 -7.94
N TYR A 92 3.88 7.35 -7.00
CA TYR A 92 3.71 7.99 -5.70
C TYR A 92 3.49 9.50 -5.84
N GLU A 93 4.28 10.16 -6.70
CA GLU A 93 4.16 11.59 -6.90
C GLU A 93 2.87 11.99 -7.60
N ALA A 94 2.26 11.08 -8.34
CA ALA A 94 0.98 11.33 -9.00
C ALA A 94 -0.20 11.24 -8.04
N LEU A 95 0.00 10.72 -6.83
CA LEU A 95 -1.10 10.58 -5.87
C LEU A 95 -1.47 11.92 -5.25
N PRO A 96 -2.77 12.16 -4.99
CA PRO A 96 -3.16 13.38 -4.31
C PRO A 96 -2.71 13.38 -2.86
N ARG A 97 -2.52 14.57 -2.31
CA ARG A 97 -2.27 14.73 -0.87
C ARG A 97 -3.61 14.80 -0.16
N VAL A 98 -3.75 14.08 0.91
CA VAL A 98 -5.01 14.00 1.67
C VAL A 98 -4.80 14.25 3.16
#